data_c67fa433461dd5715639d57d6f37fb37
#
_entry.id   c67fa433461dd5715639d57d6f37fb37
#
_cell.length_a   1.000
_cell.length_b   1.000
_cell.length_c   1.000
_cell.angle_alpha   90.00
_cell.angle_beta   90.00
_cell.angle_gamma   90.00
#
_symmetry.space_group_name_H-M   'P 1'
#
loop_
_entity.id
_entity.type
_entity.pdbx_description
1 polymer ?
#
loop_
_entity_poly.entity_id
_entity_poly.type
_entity_poly.pdbx_seq_one_letter_code
_entity_poly.pdbx_strand_id
1 'polypeptide(L)'
;MERLMEPIGFYYGAGQLDALCGYRRVVLQSEFYPPEQLAYLRERGTQPMGYLSLSEDQGPPAPWQRAERNPDWGGAFVHVGHPAWVEHVVSQAKAEVAAGFTGLFLDTLNVELTFPEDVPHLLTLVAAIREEGQPEYVLANRGFGMLPRLAEFVDGILFESFSARWTDDGYAPWPTDVLEHHAQVAEQLLQFDLDLYALDYADTPGLADFARRRARQFGLHPFISDRALSRI
;
A
#
# COMPACT_ATOMS: atom_id res chain seq x y z
N MET A 1 -26.37 -14.37 -10.31
CA MET A 1 -25.03 -14.43 -10.93
C MET A 1 -24.14 -13.57 -10.05
N GLU A 2 -23.31 -14.20 -9.25
CA GLU A 2 -22.37 -13.50 -8.37
C GLU A 2 -21.41 -12.66 -9.26
N ARG A 3 -21.32 -11.38 -9.00
CA ARG A 3 -20.44 -10.48 -9.78
C ARG A 3 -19.01 -10.86 -9.42
N LEU A 4 -18.22 -11.32 -10.39
CA LEU A 4 -16.77 -11.52 -10.20
C LEU A 4 -16.15 -10.15 -9.91
N MET A 5 -15.65 -9.98 -8.68
CA MET A 5 -14.96 -8.77 -8.26
C MET A 5 -13.45 -8.96 -8.48
N GLU A 6 -12.78 -7.90 -8.96
CA GLU A 6 -11.31 -7.90 -8.98
C GLU A 6 -10.77 -7.89 -7.54
N PRO A 7 -9.64 -8.54 -7.26
CA PRO A 7 -9.14 -8.70 -5.90
C PRO A 7 -8.86 -7.39 -5.18
N ILE A 8 -8.24 -6.41 -5.86
CA ILE A 8 -7.86 -5.12 -5.26
C ILE A 8 -7.87 -4.00 -6.30
N GLY A 9 -8.21 -2.79 -5.86
CA GLY A 9 -8.06 -1.53 -6.59
C GLY A 9 -7.37 -0.46 -5.74
N PHE A 10 -6.69 0.48 -6.39
CA PHE A 10 -6.06 1.64 -5.76
C PHE A 10 -6.58 2.89 -6.45
N TYR A 11 -7.17 3.82 -5.69
CA TYR A 11 -7.70 5.06 -6.25
C TYR A 11 -7.51 6.22 -5.27
N TYR A 12 -6.74 7.21 -5.70
CA TYR A 12 -6.39 8.37 -4.86
C TYR A 12 -7.17 9.63 -5.25
N GLY A 13 -8.29 9.45 -5.95
CA GLY A 13 -9.25 10.52 -6.27
C GLY A 13 -10.55 10.41 -5.47
N ALA A 14 -11.48 11.31 -5.74
CA ALA A 14 -12.82 11.33 -5.15
C ALA A 14 -13.86 10.66 -6.06
N GLY A 15 -14.94 10.17 -5.47
CA GLY A 15 -16.08 9.61 -6.22
C GLY A 15 -15.81 8.20 -6.75
N GLN A 16 -16.30 7.91 -7.97
CA GLN A 16 -16.14 6.62 -8.66
C GLN A 16 -16.75 5.40 -7.91
N LEU A 17 -17.69 5.61 -7.01
CA LEU A 17 -18.23 4.57 -6.10
C LEU A 17 -18.68 3.31 -6.84
N ASP A 18 -19.36 3.46 -7.99
CA ASP A 18 -19.86 2.32 -8.76
C ASP A 18 -18.71 1.50 -9.39
N ALA A 19 -17.64 2.16 -9.84
CA ALA A 19 -16.45 1.49 -10.36
C ALA A 19 -15.69 0.77 -9.23
N LEU A 20 -15.54 1.43 -8.07
CA LEU A 20 -14.91 0.87 -6.87
C LEU A 20 -15.62 -0.38 -6.37
N CYS A 21 -16.95 -0.48 -6.51
CA CYS A 21 -17.71 -1.71 -6.22
C CYS A 21 -17.35 -2.91 -7.14
N GLY A 22 -16.49 -2.72 -8.14
CA GLY A 22 -15.92 -3.80 -8.95
C GLY A 22 -14.82 -4.59 -8.26
N TYR A 23 -14.35 -4.12 -7.11
CA TYR A 23 -13.20 -4.66 -6.39
C TYR A 23 -13.60 -5.22 -5.03
N ARG A 24 -12.93 -6.29 -4.61
CA ARG A 24 -13.11 -6.85 -3.26
C ARG A 24 -12.53 -5.92 -2.19
N ARG A 25 -11.37 -5.34 -2.47
CA ARG A 25 -10.70 -4.34 -1.62
C ARG A 25 -10.33 -3.12 -2.44
N VAL A 26 -10.43 -1.95 -1.84
CA VAL A 26 -10.00 -0.69 -2.48
C VAL A 26 -9.21 0.16 -1.49
N VAL A 27 -8.01 0.58 -1.90
CA VAL A 27 -7.18 1.51 -1.14
C VAL A 27 -7.54 2.94 -1.55
N LEU A 28 -7.89 3.76 -0.57
CA LEU A 28 -8.45 5.10 -0.74
C LEU A 28 -7.75 6.11 0.17
N GLN A 29 -7.73 7.36 -0.26
CA GLN A 29 -7.36 8.50 0.57
C GLN A 29 -8.58 8.94 1.40
N SER A 30 -8.45 8.95 2.73
CA SER A 30 -9.58 9.11 3.65
C SER A 30 -10.28 10.45 3.53
N GLU A 31 -9.56 11.52 3.19
CA GLU A 31 -10.13 12.86 3.03
C GLU A 31 -11.20 12.96 1.94
N PHE A 32 -11.26 12.00 1.00
CA PHE A 32 -12.23 12.02 -0.10
C PHE A 32 -13.48 11.18 0.15
N TYR A 33 -13.50 10.37 1.23
CA TYR A 33 -14.57 9.37 1.43
C TYR A 33 -15.21 9.50 2.82
N PRO A 34 -16.32 10.25 2.92
CA PRO A 34 -17.07 10.34 4.17
C PRO A 34 -17.74 9.00 4.53
N PRO A 35 -18.13 8.81 5.81
CA PRO A 35 -18.64 7.53 6.31
C PRO A 35 -19.78 6.91 5.52
N GLU A 36 -20.68 7.72 4.95
CA GLU A 36 -21.79 7.24 4.13
C GLU A 36 -21.34 6.61 2.82
N GLN A 37 -20.25 7.08 2.22
CA GLN A 37 -19.67 6.48 1.01
C GLN A 37 -18.93 5.18 1.32
N LEU A 38 -18.26 5.13 2.47
CA LEU A 38 -17.64 3.89 2.96
C LEU A 38 -18.71 2.82 3.26
N ALA A 39 -19.83 3.20 3.87
CA ALA A 39 -20.97 2.33 4.09
C ALA A 39 -21.54 1.80 2.75
N TYR A 40 -21.70 2.69 1.75
CA TYR A 40 -22.15 2.31 0.40
C TYR A 40 -21.27 1.23 -0.24
N LEU A 41 -19.94 1.34 -0.12
CA LEU A 41 -19.00 0.35 -0.63
C LEU A 41 -19.14 -0.99 0.10
N ARG A 42 -19.19 -0.95 1.44
CA ARG A 42 -19.32 -2.16 2.30
C ARG A 42 -20.62 -2.93 2.04
N GLU A 43 -21.74 -2.23 1.88
CA GLU A 43 -23.04 -2.83 1.56
C GLU A 43 -23.03 -3.58 0.22
N ARG A 44 -22.07 -3.26 -0.67
CA ARG A 44 -21.87 -3.92 -1.96
C ARG A 44 -20.75 -4.95 -1.97
N GLY A 45 -20.21 -5.27 -0.79
CA GLY A 45 -19.17 -6.29 -0.60
C GLY A 45 -17.75 -5.81 -0.86
N THR A 46 -17.53 -4.50 -1.06
CA THR A 46 -16.22 -3.90 -1.19
C THR A 46 -15.69 -3.49 0.18
N GLN A 47 -14.46 -3.89 0.50
CA GLN A 47 -13.76 -3.52 1.73
C GLN A 47 -12.90 -2.27 1.48
N PRO A 48 -13.30 -1.08 1.95
CA PRO A 48 -12.47 0.12 1.84
C PRO A 48 -11.30 0.05 2.82
N MET A 49 -10.11 0.40 2.35
CA MET A 49 -8.87 0.42 3.12
C MET A 49 -8.32 1.85 3.14
N GLY A 50 -8.06 2.37 4.34
CA GLY A 50 -7.48 3.70 4.53
C GLY A 50 -5.97 3.68 4.32
N TYR A 51 -5.44 4.70 3.65
CA TYR A 51 -4.01 4.88 3.42
C TYR A 51 -3.32 5.47 4.65
N LEU A 52 -2.21 4.89 5.09
CA LEU A 52 -1.33 5.42 6.14
C LEU A 52 0.13 5.38 5.70
N SER A 53 0.82 6.51 5.75
CA SER A 53 2.27 6.58 5.62
C SER A 53 2.94 6.39 6.98
N LEU A 54 3.90 5.47 7.08
CA LEU A 54 4.51 5.10 8.35
C LEU A 54 5.89 5.72 8.59
N SER A 55 6.61 6.12 7.55
CA SER A 55 7.96 6.68 7.67
C SER A 55 8.15 8.03 6.97
N GLU A 56 7.07 8.58 6.42
CA GLU A 56 7.07 9.90 5.78
C GLU A 56 5.89 10.74 6.26
N ASP A 57 6.12 12.05 6.41
CA ASP A 57 5.12 13.02 6.86
C ASP A 57 5.03 14.18 5.86
N GLN A 58 3.83 14.44 5.34
CA GLN A 58 3.49 15.56 4.47
C GLN A 58 2.98 16.79 5.25
N GLY A 59 2.85 16.66 6.57
CA GLY A 59 2.32 17.69 7.44
C GLY A 59 3.27 18.87 7.66
N PRO A 60 2.84 19.85 8.46
CA PRO A 60 3.69 20.98 8.85
C PRO A 60 4.91 20.50 9.67
N PRO A 61 5.95 21.32 9.80
CA PRO A 61 7.15 20.98 10.57
C PRO A 61 6.81 20.48 11.98
N ALA A 62 7.34 19.30 12.32
CA ALA A 62 7.08 18.63 13.59
C ALA A 62 8.34 17.97 14.16
N PRO A 63 8.40 17.71 15.49
CA PRO A 63 9.61 17.23 16.16
C PRO A 63 10.10 15.86 15.67
N TRP A 64 9.23 15.05 15.08
CA TRP A 64 9.57 13.72 14.56
C TRP A 64 10.14 13.76 13.14
N GLN A 65 10.01 14.88 12.41
CA GLN A 65 10.52 14.99 11.06
C GLN A 65 12.04 15.08 11.02
N ARG A 66 12.65 14.34 10.11
CA ARG A 66 14.05 14.47 9.75
C ARG A 66 14.26 15.69 8.83
N ALA A 67 15.50 16.11 8.67
CA ALA A 67 15.86 17.16 7.71
C ALA A 67 15.73 16.65 6.25
N GLU A 68 15.95 15.36 6.05
CA GLU A 68 15.88 14.69 4.76
C GLU A 68 14.43 14.57 4.29
N ARG A 69 14.25 14.71 2.99
CA ARG A 69 12.95 14.62 2.34
C ARG A 69 13.00 13.62 1.19
N ASN A 70 11.86 12.97 0.97
CA ASN A 70 11.68 12.14 -0.20
C ASN A 70 11.77 12.99 -1.47
N PRO A 71 12.74 12.70 -2.38
CA PRO A 71 12.94 13.52 -3.58
C PRO A 71 11.78 13.42 -4.58
N ASP A 72 11.02 12.31 -4.55
CA ASP A 72 9.94 12.03 -5.52
C ASP A 72 8.59 12.60 -5.08
N TRP A 73 8.34 12.65 -3.74
CA TRP A 73 7.05 13.01 -3.16
C TRP A 73 7.10 14.22 -2.23
N GLY A 74 8.31 14.69 -1.86
CA GLY A 74 8.52 15.90 -1.06
C GLY A 74 8.24 15.75 0.44
N GLY A 75 7.71 14.63 0.90
CA GLY A 75 7.47 14.33 2.31
C GLY A 75 8.76 14.33 3.15
N ALA A 76 8.68 14.77 4.40
CA ALA A 76 9.78 14.62 5.34
C ALA A 76 9.89 13.17 5.79
N PHE A 77 11.06 12.56 5.73
CA PHE A 77 11.30 11.33 6.47
C PHE A 77 11.16 11.59 7.97
N VAL A 78 10.75 10.56 8.73
CA VAL A 78 10.52 10.68 10.16
C VAL A 78 11.45 9.78 10.97
N HIS A 79 11.65 10.13 12.24
CA HIS A 79 12.15 9.20 13.25
C HIS A 79 11.00 8.29 13.68
N VAL A 80 10.88 7.11 13.10
CA VAL A 80 9.73 6.21 13.28
C VAL A 80 9.49 5.87 14.75
N GLY A 81 10.55 5.75 15.56
CA GLY A 81 10.46 5.50 17.01
C GLY A 81 10.14 6.73 17.85
N HIS A 82 9.92 7.91 17.28
CA HIS A 82 9.58 9.11 18.06
C HIS A 82 8.17 8.94 18.69
N PRO A 83 8.03 9.09 20.03
CA PRO A 83 6.77 8.77 20.72
C PRO A 83 5.55 9.52 20.16
N ALA A 84 5.71 10.81 19.85
CA ALA A 84 4.61 11.60 19.29
C ALA A 84 4.25 11.20 17.85
N TRP A 85 5.18 10.64 17.07
CA TRP A 85 4.89 10.06 15.76
C TRP A 85 4.10 8.76 15.90
N VAL A 86 4.53 7.88 16.79
CA VAL A 86 3.80 6.62 17.08
C VAL A 86 2.37 6.92 17.52
N GLU A 87 2.18 7.84 18.48
CA GLU A 87 0.85 8.27 18.92
C GLU A 87 0.01 8.86 17.79
N HIS A 88 0.63 9.70 16.93
CA HIS A 88 -0.04 10.31 15.77
C HIS A 88 -0.56 9.24 14.80
N VAL A 89 0.29 8.32 14.35
CA VAL A 89 -0.07 7.28 13.37
C VAL A 89 -1.10 6.29 13.95
N VAL A 90 -0.92 5.85 15.20
CA VAL A 90 -1.90 4.96 15.85
C VAL A 90 -3.25 5.66 16.02
N SER A 91 -3.26 6.96 16.34
CA SER A 91 -4.50 7.73 16.41
C SER A 91 -5.18 7.86 15.04
N GLN A 92 -4.41 8.06 13.97
CA GLN A 92 -4.94 8.04 12.60
C GLN A 92 -5.54 6.68 12.25
N ALA A 93 -4.84 5.58 12.54
CA ALA A 93 -5.35 4.22 12.31
C ALA A 93 -6.71 3.99 13.00
N LYS A 94 -6.84 4.40 14.26
CA LYS A 94 -8.11 4.34 15.01
C LYS A 94 -9.20 5.19 14.36
N ALA A 95 -8.86 6.39 13.93
CA ALA A 95 -9.80 7.31 13.28
C ALA A 95 -10.31 6.77 11.95
N GLU A 96 -9.44 6.17 11.13
CA GLU A 96 -9.80 5.52 9.86
C GLU A 96 -10.81 4.39 10.10
N VAL A 97 -10.52 3.48 11.04
CA VAL A 97 -11.42 2.37 11.38
C VAL A 97 -12.76 2.90 11.93
N ALA A 98 -12.72 3.90 12.80
CA ALA A 98 -13.92 4.53 13.35
C ALA A 98 -14.77 5.24 12.27
N ALA A 99 -14.14 5.80 11.23
CA ALA A 99 -14.82 6.41 10.08
C ALA A 99 -15.51 5.37 9.18
N GLY A 100 -15.12 4.09 9.27
CA GLY A 100 -15.75 3.00 8.52
C GLY A 100 -14.87 2.30 7.51
N PHE A 101 -13.57 2.59 7.48
CA PHE A 101 -12.61 1.74 6.76
C PHE A 101 -12.54 0.38 7.45
N THR A 102 -12.58 -0.70 6.68
CA THR A 102 -12.49 -2.06 7.21
C THR A 102 -11.05 -2.56 7.28
N GLY A 103 -10.17 -1.98 6.49
CA GLY A 103 -8.75 -2.30 6.49
C GLY A 103 -7.87 -1.06 6.41
N LEU A 104 -6.57 -1.28 6.56
CA LEU A 104 -5.55 -0.26 6.45
C LEU A 104 -4.49 -0.68 5.43
N PHE A 105 -4.06 0.27 4.62
CA PHE A 105 -2.93 0.12 3.73
C PHE A 105 -1.76 0.92 4.31
N LEU A 106 -0.70 0.20 4.67
CA LEU A 106 0.48 0.74 5.29
C LEU A 106 1.56 0.97 4.23
N ASP A 107 1.92 2.22 4.03
CA ASP A 107 2.89 2.63 3.03
C ASP A 107 4.21 3.08 3.66
N THR A 108 5.25 3.24 2.83
CA THR A 108 6.60 3.68 3.18
C THR A 108 7.35 2.72 4.13
N LEU A 109 7.18 1.40 3.95
CA LEU A 109 7.79 0.38 4.81
C LEU A 109 9.21 -0.02 4.41
N ASN A 110 9.79 0.55 3.37
CA ASN A 110 11.13 0.21 2.87
C ASN A 110 12.26 1.02 3.53
N VAL A 111 12.11 1.32 4.82
CA VAL A 111 13.08 2.11 5.61
C VAL A 111 14.46 1.44 5.71
N GLU A 112 14.53 0.11 5.54
CA GLU A 112 15.79 -0.63 5.53
C GLU A 112 16.78 -0.16 4.47
N LEU A 113 16.29 0.50 3.43
CA LEU A 113 17.11 1.07 2.35
C LEU A 113 17.66 2.45 2.67
N THR A 114 17.01 3.19 3.58
CA THR A 114 17.31 4.59 3.86
C THR A 114 17.75 4.81 5.32
N PHE A 115 17.02 4.24 6.26
CA PHE A 115 17.24 4.35 7.71
C PHE A 115 17.09 2.99 8.38
N PRO A 116 18.05 2.05 8.21
CA PRO A 116 17.94 0.69 8.71
C PRO A 116 17.80 0.61 10.25
N GLU A 117 18.24 1.62 10.96
CA GLU A 117 18.04 1.75 12.42
C GLU A 117 16.57 1.88 12.82
N ASP A 118 15.70 2.35 11.93
CA ASP A 118 14.26 2.49 12.19
C ASP A 118 13.46 1.18 12.01
N VAL A 119 14.04 0.13 11.42
CA VAL A 119 13.36 -1.15 11.16
C VAL A 119 12.71 -1.75 12.43
N PRO A 120 13.38 -1.84 13.59
CA PRO A 120 12.73 -2.35 14.81
C PRO A 120 11.56 -1.49 15.28
N HIS A 121 11.68 -0.17 15.13
CA HIS A 121 10.62 0.79 15.51
C HIS A 121 9.42 0.67 14.58
N LEU A 122 9.66 0.48 13.28
CA LEU A 122 8.60 0.30 12.30
C LEU A 122 7.80 -0.99 12.54
N LEU A 123 8.46 -2.10 12.86
CA LEU A 123 7.79 -3.33 13.27
C LEU A 123 6.92 -3.13 14.51
N THR A 124 7.43 -2.38 15.51
CA THR A 124 6.65 -2.05 16.72
C THR A 124 5.44 -1.18 16.38
N LEU A 125 5.59 -0.21 15.47
CA LEU A 125 4.50 0.64 15.02
C LEU A 125 3.43 -0.16 14.28
N VAL A 126 3.81 -1.07 13.36
CA VAL A 126 2.85 -1.94 12.66
C VAL A 126 2.09 -2.84 13.64
N ALA A 127 2.79 -3.41 14.63
CA ALA A 127 2.14 -4.19 15.69
C ALA A 127 1.13 -3.36 16.49
N ALA A 128 1.49 -2.12 16.89
CA ALA A 128 0.58 -1.22 17.61
C ALA A 128 -0.64 -0.83 16.77
N ILE A 129 -0.48 -0.57 15.47
CA ILE A 129 -1.59 -0.31 14.54
C ILE A 129 -2.55 -1.50 14.51
N ARG A 130 -2.03 -2.73 14.40
CA ARG A 130 -2.84 -3.95 14.38
C ARG A 130 -3.60 -4.15 15.69
N GLU A 131 -2.91 -3.98 16.82
CA GLU A 131 -3.46 -4.22 18.15
C GLU A 131 -4.47 -3.14 18.58
N GLU A 132 -4.12 -1.87 18.41
CA GLU A 132 -4.93 -0.76 18.89
C GLU A 132 -5.96 -0.24 17.88
N GLY A 133 -5.62 -0.24 16.59
CA GLY A 133 -6.52 0.16 15.49
C GLY A 133 -7.60 -0.89 15.20
N GLN A 134 -7.27 -2.16 15.41
CA GLN A 134 -8.15 -3.32 15.20
C GLN A 134 -8.80 -3.37 13.80
N PRO A 135 -8.05 -3.09 12.71
CA PRO A 135 -8.57 -3.25 11.37
C PRO A 135 -8.86 -4.73 11.07
N GLU A 136 -9.86 -5.00 10.24
CA GLU A 136 -10.17 -6.37 9.78
C GLU A 136 -9.08 -6.90 8.84
N TYR A 137 -8.37 -6.02 8.13
CA TYR A 137 -7.33 -6.36 7.17
C TYR A 137 -6.21 -5.32 7.16
N VAL A 138 -4.96 -5.78 7.10
CA VAL A 138 -3.77 -4.94 6.98
C VAL A 138 -2.98 -5.34 5.74
N LEU A 139 -2.80 -4.40 4.82
CA LEU A 139 -1.96 -4.55 3.64
C LEU A 139 -0.70 -3.71 3.78
N ALA A 140 0.47 -4.31 3.68
CA ALA A 140 1.74 -3.61 3.70
C ALA A 140 2.28 -3.38 2.28
N ASN A 141 2.76 -2.17 1.99
CA ASN A 141 3.50 -1.90 0.76
C ASN A 141 4.98 -2.24 0.96
N ARG A 142 5.45 -3.29 0.28
CA ARG A 142 6.84 -3.82 0.38
C ARG A 142 7.18 -4.29 1.80
N GLY A 143 8.22 -3.71 2.44
CA GLY A 143 8.69 -4.12 3.77
C GLY A 143 9.38 -5.49 3.77
N PHE A 144 9.95 -5.90 2.64
CA PHE A 144 10.53 -7.24 2.46
C PHE A 144 11.67 -7.54 3.41
N GLY A 145 12.47 -6.53 3.77
CA GLY A 145 13.58 -6.67 4.72
C GLY A 145 13.13 -6.94 6.17
N MET A 146 11.84 -6.79 6.47
CA MET A 146 11.27 -7.04 7.79
C MET A 146 10.68 -8.44 7.95
N LEU A 147 10.62 -9.23 6.88
CA LEU A 147 10.17 -10.62 6.95
C LEU A 147 11.19 -11.51 7.68
N PRO A 148 10.75 -12.56 8.41
CA PRO A 148 9.36 -13.02 8.53
C PRO A 148 8.50 -12.26 9.54
N ARG A 149 9.08 -11.39 10.38
CA ARG A 149 8.36 -10.75 11.50
C ARG A 149 7.18 -9.89 11.05
N LEU A 150 7.29 -9.18 9.92
CA LEU A 150 6.18 -8.39 9.39
C LEU A 150 4.93 -9.25 9.11
N ALA A 151 5.12 -10.49 8.66
CA ALA A 151 4.01 -11.41 8.36
C ALA A 151 3.16 -11.79 9.59
N GLU A 152 3.64 -11.52 10.81
CA GLU A 152 2.85 -11.74 12.03
C GLU A 152 1.75 -10.68 12.24
N PHE A 153 1.86 -9.52 11.56
CA PHE A 153 1.02 -8.36 11.80
C PHE A 153 0.19 -7.93 10.60
N VAL A 154 0.44 -8.49 9.40
CA VAL A 154 -0.23 -8.11 8.16
C VAL A 154 -0.92 -9.31 7.51
N ASP A 155 -1.97 -9.05 6.74
CA ASP A 155 -2.75 -10.08 6.03
C ASP A 155 -2.34 -10.18 4.56
N GLY A 156 -1.64 -9.17 4.04
CA GLY A 156 -1.16 -9.15 2.67
C GLY A 156 0.02 -8.23 2.45
N ILE A 157 0.70 -8.45 1.32
CA ILE A 157 1.80 -7.60 0.85
C ILE A 157 1.52 -7.13 -0.57
N LEU A 158 1.71 -5.84 -0.78
CA LEU A 158 1.76 -5.22 -2.09
C LEU A 158 3.22 -5.15 -2.56
N PHE A 159 3.49 -5.71 -3.74
CA PHE A 159 4.72 -5.47 -4.45
C PHE A 159 4.50 -4.33 -5.46
N GLU A 160 4.72 -3.10 -5.05
CA GLU A 160 4.65 -1.94 -5.93
C GLU A 160 5.79 -1.93 -6.94
N SER A 161 5.48 -1.57 -8.20
CA SER A 161 6.40 -1.58 -9.34
C SER A 161 7.08 -2.94 -9.55
N PHE A 162 6.31 -4.03 -9.52
CA PHE A 162 6.84 -5.39 -9.68
C PHE A 162 7.44 -5.64 -11.06
N SER A 163 6.79 -5.13 -12.12
CA SER A 163 7.18 -5.37 -13.51
C SER A 163 7.44 -4.08 -14.29
N ALA A 164 6.66 -3.04 -14.00
CA ALA A 164 6.68 -1.78 -14.71
C ALA A 164 6.62 -0.60 -13.72
N ARG A 165 7.32 0.47 -14.07
CA ARG A 165 7.48 1.66 -13.23
C ARG A 165 7.22 2.94 -14.02
N TRP A 166 6.97 4.02 -13.31
CA TRP A 166 7.04 5.35 -13.87
C TRP A 166 8.53 5.81 -14.00
N THR A 167 8.78 6.68 -14.97
CA THR A 167 10.06 7.32 -15.25
C THR A 167 9.81 8.78 -15.58
N ASP A 168 10.86 9.58 -15.74
CA ASP A 168 10.73 10.98 -16.17
C ASP A 168 10.08 11.12 -17.55
N ASP A 169 10.24 10.11 -18.40
CA ASP A 169 9.72 10.10 -19.79
C ASP A 169 8.40 9.33 -19.94
N GLY A 170 7.77 8.87 -18.83
CA GLY A 170 6.53 8.09 -18.85
C GLY A 170 6.62 6.77 -18.10
N TYR A 171 6.29 5.66 -18.73
CA TYR A 171 6.28 4.33 -18.10
C TYR A 171 7.11 3.33 -18.88
N ALA A 172 7.84 2.48 -18.16
CA ALA A 172 8.71 1.48 -18.76
C ALA A 172 8.76 0.19 -17.92
N PRO A 173 9.05 -0.97 -18.53
CA PRO A 173 9.40 -2.16 -17.77
C PRO A 173 10.73 -1.93 -17.03
N TRP A 174 10.95 -2.66 -15.95
CA TRP A 174 12.27 -2.73 -15.34
C TRP A 174 13.29 -3.40 -16.26
N PRO A 175 14.60 -3.09 -16.12
CA PRO A 175 15.67 -3.88 -16.74
C PRO A 175 15.62 -5.35 -16.33
N THR A 176 16.20 -6.23 -17.15
CA THR A 176 16.11 -7.69 -16.96
C THR A 176 16.63 -8.15 -15.60
N ASP A 177 17.75 -7.62 -15.15
CA ASP A 177 18.35 -7.93 -13.85
C ASP A 177 17.46 -7.56 -12.68
N VAL A 178 16.76 -6.42 -12.75
CA VAL A 178 15.78 -6.01 -11.73
C VAL A 178 14.55 -6.92 -11.79
N LEU A 179 14.06 -7.26 -12.98
CA LEU A 179 12.95 -8.21 -13.13
C LEU A 179 13.29 -9.58 -12.56
N GLU A 180 14.51 -10.06 -12.74
CA GLU A 180 14.99 -11.33 -12.14
C GLU A 180 15.06 -11.25 -10.62
N HIS A 181 15.58 -10.15 -10.07
CA HIS A 181 15.58 -9.92 -8.64
C HIS A 181 14.15 -9.87 -8.06
N HIS A 182 13.23 -9.13 -8.69
CA HIS A 182 11.83 -9.06 -8.26
C HIS A 182 11.14 -10.44 -8.31
N ALA A 183 11.48 -11.28 -9.30
CA ALA A 183 10.98 -12.65 -9.35
C ALA A 183 11.43 -13.46 -8.13
N GLN A 184 12.71 -13.39 -7.76
CA GLN A 184 13.24 -14.07 -6.57
C GLN A 184 12.56 -13.60 -5.29
N VAL A 185 12.31 -12.29 -5.15
CA VAL A 185 11.55 -11.76 -4.00
C VAL A 185 10.13 -12.30 -3.99
N ALA A 186 9.44 -12.31 -5.13
CA ALA A 186 8.07 -12.85 -5.22
C ALA A 186 8.02 -14.35 -4.83
N GLU A 187 9.00 -15.16 -5.28
CA GLU A 187 9.11 -16.56 -4.89
C GLU A 187 9.32 -16.75 -3.37
N GLN A 188 10.06 -15.84 -2.73
CA GLN A 188 10.23 -15.84 -1.27
C GLN A 188 8.92 -15.48 -0.56
N LEU A 189 8.13 -14.53 -1.09
CA LEU A 189 6.84 -14.15 -0.52
C LEU A 189 5.83 -15.31 -0.52
N LEU A 190 5.88 -16.20 -1.50
CA LEU A 190 5.01 -17.39 -1.56
C LEU A 190 5.21 -18.39 -0.39
N GLN A 191 6.23 -18.22 0.43
CA GLN A 191 6.47 -19.05 1.61
C GLN A 191 5.62 -18.63 2.82
N PHE A 192 4.97 -17.46 2.75
CA PHE A 192 4.12 -16.93 3.80
C PHE A 192 2.64 -17.10 3.43
N ASP A 193 1.80 -17.27 4.43
CA ASP A 193 0.33 -17.30 4.27
C ASP A 193 -0.22 -15.87 4.22
N LEU A 194 0.05 -15.19 3.09
CA LEU A 194 -0.31 -13.79 2.86
C LEU A 194 -0.99 -13.63 1.49
N ASP A 195 -1.95 -12.74 1.40
CA ASP A 195 -2.45 -12.26 0.11
C ASP A 195 -1.35 -11.46 -0.60
N LEU A 196 -1.03 -11.79 -1.85
CA LEU A 196 0.03 -11.13 -2.60
C LEU A 196 -0.53 -10.34 -3.78
N TYR A 197 -0.18 -9.06 -3.84
CA TYR A 197 -0.62 -8.14 -4.88
C TYR A 197 0.56 -7.49 -5.58
N ALA A 198 0.36 -7.11 -6.85
CA ALA A 198 1.30 -6.29 -7.61
C ALA A 198 0.59 -5.03 -8.11
N LEU A 199 1.14 -3.87 -7.80
CA LEU A 199 0.77 -2.60 -8.40
C LEU A 199 1.85 -2.23 -9.41
N ASP A 200 1.46 -2.09 -10.68
CA ASP A 200 2.36 -1.69 -11.75
C ASP A 200 1.81 -0.46 -12.49
N TYR A 201 2.70 0.30 -13.09
CA TYR A 201 2.38 1.55 -13.75
C TYR A 201 2.54 1.43 -15.26
N ALA A 202 1.47 1.74 -16.02
CA ALA A 202 1.48 1.65 -17.47
C ALA A 202 0.49 2.61 -18.12
N ASP A 203 0.84 3.14 -19.28
CA ASP A 203 0.01 3.99 -20.13
C ASP A 203 -0.36 3.32 -21.48
N THR A 204 0.29 2.22 -21.82
CA THR A 204 0.02 1.47 -23.03
C THR A 204 -0.58 0.09 -22.73
N PRO A 205 -1.48 -0.42 -23.61
CA PRO A 205 -2.02 -1.78 -23.45
C PRO A 205 -0.92 -2.86 -23.41
N GLY A 206 0.12 -2.71 -24.22
CA GLY A 206 1.22 -3.69 -24.27
C GLY A 206 1.99 -3.81 -22.97
N LEU A 207 2.33 -2.67 -22.32
CA LEU A 207 3.01 -2.66 -21.03
C LEU A 207 2.09 -3.16 -19.92
N ALA A 208 0.82 -2.76 -19.93
CA ALA A 208 -0.19 -3.23 -18.96
C ALA A 208 -0.38 -4.75 -19.05
N ASP A 209 -0.45 -5.31 -20.25
CA ASP A 209 -0.59 -6.76 -20.45
C ASP A 209 0.67 -7.52 -20.05
N PHE A 210 1.86 -6.96 -20.31
CA PHE A 210 3.12 -7.52 -19.81
C PHE A 210 3.11 -7.61 -18.29
N ALA A 211 2.79 -6.51 -17.59
CA ALA A 211 2.77 -6.46 -16.13
C ALA A 211 1.74 -7.44 -15.55
N ARG A 212 0.51 -7.48 -16.09
CA ARG A 212 -0.53 -8.42 -15.64
C ARG A 212 -0.12 -9.89 -15.79
N ARG A 213 0.42 -10.26 -16.94
CA ARG A 213 0.87 -11.65 -17.17
C ARG A 213 1.98 -12.03 -16.22
N ARG A 214 2.95 -11.13 -16.04
CA ARG A 214 4.09 -11.38 -15.16
C ARG A 214 3.65 -11.51 -13.70
N ALA A 215 2.83 -10.60 -13.18
CA ALA A 215 2.33 -10.70 -11.81
C ALA A 215 1.63 -12.06 -11.56
N ARG A 216 0.72 -12.46 -12.46
CA ARG A 216 0.03 -13.76 -12.35
C ARG A 216 0.98 -14.96 -12.43
N GLN A 217 2.03 -14.88 -13.25
CA GLN A 217 3.06 -15.94 -13.36
C GLN A 217 3.75 -16.20 -12.02
N PHE A 218 3.94 -15.16 -11.22
CA PHE A 218 4.58 -15.21 -9.91
C PHE A 218 3.58 -15.25 -8.74
N GLY A 219 2.31 -15.56 -8.99
CA GLY A 219 1.30 -15.75 -7.95
C GLY A 219 0.77 -14.47 -7.31
N LEU A 220 1.03 -13.29 -7.93
CA LEU A 220 0.50 -12.02 -7.43
C LEU A 220 -0.77 -11.61 -8.18
N HIS A 221 -1.70 -10.99 -7.47
CA HIS A 221 -2.88 -10.35 -8.06
C HIS A 221 -2.54 -8.97 -8.63
N PRO A 222 -2.61 -8.76 -9.96
CA PRO A 222 -2.20 -7.50 -10.58
C PRO A 222 -3.25 -6.40 -10.46
N PHE A 223 -2.80 -5.18 -10.20
CA PHE A 223 -3.51 -3.94 -10.46
C PHE A 223 -2.61 -3.02 -11.29
N ILE A 224 -3.14 -2.38 -12.34
CA ILE A 224 -2.38 -1.52 -13.24
C ILE A 224 -3.05 -0.15 -13.29
N SER A 225 -2.27 0.90 -13.02
CA SER A 225 -2.78 2.28 -13.04
C SER A 225 -1.72 3.26 -13.58
N ASP A 226 -2.00 4.55 -13.44
CA ASP A 226 -1.02 5.62 -13.59
C ASP A 226 -0.34 5.94 -12.24
N ARG A 227 0.73 6.77 -12.28
CA ARG A 227 1.49 7.18 -11.09
C ARG A 227 0.61 7.85 -10.03
N ALA A 228 -0.41 8.60 -10.44
CA ALA A 228 -1.30 9.31 -9.54
C ALA A 228 -2.41 8.44 -8.96
N LEU A 229 -2.50 7.15 -9.35
CA LEU A 229 -3.60 6.25 -8.99
C LEU A 229 -4.98 6.88 -9.25
N SER A 230 -5.10 7.57 -10.38
CA SER A 230 -6.32 8.30 -10.78
C SER A 230 -7.25 7.48 -11.67
N ARG A 231 -6.85 6.27 -12.04
CA ARG A 231 -7.62 5.35 -12.91
C ARG A 231 -8.02 4.09 -12.13
N ILE A 232 -9.33 3.79 -12.19
CA ILE A 232 -9.94 2.61 -11.59
C ILE A 232 -10.70 1.82 -12.66
#